data_0c0e0e23db81012e4143544cde844d9a
#
_entry.id   0c0e0e23db81012e4143544cde844d9a
#
_cell.length_a   1.000
_cell.length_b   1.000
_cell.length_c   1.000
_cell.angle_alpha   90.00
_cell.angle_beta   90.00
_cell.angle_gamma   90.00
#
_symmetry.space_group_name_H-M   'P 1'
#
loop_
_entity.id
_entity.type
_entity.pdbx_description
1 polymer ?
#
loop_
_entity_poly.entity_id
_entity_poly.type
_entity_poly.pdbx_seq_one_letter_code
_entity_poly.pdbx_strand_id
1 'polypeptide(L)'
;MSGKDNGTFNWKGETMALYEHVFLARQDISGQQVDQLVEQYRGVIEANGGKVGKVESWGLKTLTYRVKKNRKAYYTLMNIDAPSPAVQEMERQMLINEDVLRYITIKVDAHDEAQSVMMQKRDDRPRRGDRDDRPGGDRPRRDRDDRPRREDDDRPRRPRPAEGE
;
A
#
# COMPACT_ATOMS: atom_id res chain seq x y z
N MET A 1 -22.73 -28.42 -20.55
CA MET A 1 -22.10 -27.39 -21.41
C MET A 1 -20.63 -27.36 -21.11
N SER A 2 -19.85 -27.80 -22.07
CA SER A 2 -18.39 -28.01 -21.91
C SER A 2 -17.68 -26.67 -21.84
N GLY A 3 -17.20 -26.30 -20.65
CA GLY A 3 -16.23 -25.24 -20.50
C GLY A 3 -14.92 -25.68 -21.16
N LYS A 4 -14.58 -25.04 -22.25
CA LYS A 4 -13.30 -25.25 -22.94
C LYS A 4 -12.23 -24.61 -22.05
N ASP A 5 -11.60 -25.43 -21.21
CA ASP A 5 -10.34 -25.07 -20.58
C ASP A 5 -9.29 -24.98 -21.71
N ASN A 6 -9.14 -23.79 -22.26
CA ASN A 6 -8.04 -23.48 -23.18
C ASN A 6 -6.77 -23.27 -22.31
N GLY A 7 -6.41 -24.30 -21.53
CA GLY A 7 -5.16 -24.32 -20.79
C GLY A 7 -4.00 -24.37 -21.81
N THR A 8 -3.23 -23.32 -21.87
CA THR A 8 -1.91 -23.38 -22.47
C THR A 8 -1.05 -24.32 -21.63
N PHE A 9 -0.34 -25.22 -22.26
CA PHE A 9 0.57 -26.16 -21.58
C PHE A 9 2.00 -25.64 -21.73
N ASN A 10 2.79 -25.79 -20.69
CA ASN A 10 4.22 -25.57 -20.82
C ASN A 10 4.90 -26.76 -21.55
N TRP A 11 6.20 -26.64 -21.80
CA TRP A 11 7.01 -27.69 -22.45
C TRP A 11 7.05 -29.03 -21.68
N LYS A 12 6.68 -29.05 -20.39
CA LYS A 12 6.54 -30.26 -19.56
C LYS A 12 5.14 -30.86 -19.58
N GLY A 13 4.18 -30.27 -20.34
CA GLY A 13 2.79 -30.70 -20.40
C GLY A 13 1.95 -30.33 -19.18
N GLU A 14 2.45 -29.40 -18.34
CA GLU A 14 1.71 -28.90 -17.17
C GLU A 14 0.76 -27.78 -17.59
N THR A 15 -0.43 -27.76 -16.99
CA THR A 15 -1.43 -26.73 -17.27
C THR A 15 -0.97 -25.38 -16.73
N MET A 16 -0.86 -24.40 -17.62
CA MET A 16 -0.60 -23.01 -17.25
C MET A 16 -1.87 -22.38 -16.68
N ALA A 17 -1.70 -21.59 -15.65
CA ALA A 17 -2.78 -20.82 -15.05
C ALA A 17 -2.30 -19.40 -14.76
N LEU A 18 -3.25 -18.48 -14.73
CA LEU A 18 -2.97 -17.07 -14.47
C LEU A 18 -3.15 -16.77 -13.00
N TYR A 19 -2.21 -16.05 -12.43
CA TYR A 19 -2.23 -15.63 -11.03
C TYR A 19 -1.89 -14.16 -10.90
N GLU A 20 -2.59 -13.50 -9.99
CA GLU A 20 -2.17 -12.21 -9.46
C GLU A 20 -1.53 -12.45 -8.10
N HIS A 21 -0.32 -11.99 -7.95
CA HIS A 21 0.47 -12.16 -6.75
C HIS A 21 0.87 -10.80 -6.18
N VAL A 22 0.57 -10.59 -4.90
CA VAL A 22 0.98 -9.38 -4.19
C VAL A 22 1.84 -9.79 -3.00
N PHE A 23 3.00 -9.22 -2.84
CA PHE A 23 3.81 -9.39 -1.65
C PHE A 23 4.18 -8.06 -0.99
N LEU A 24 4.44 -8.15 0.30
CA LEU A 24 4.80 -7.05 1.16
C LEU A 24 6.23 -7.26 1.64
N ALA A 25 7.12 -6.32 1.29
CA ALA A 25 8.50 -6.33 1.77
C ALA A 25 8.68 -5.36 2.94
N ARG A 26 9.68 -5.63 3.77
CA ARG A 26 9.99 -4.84 4.98
C ARG A 26 10.27 -3.39 4.64
N GLN A 27 9.89 -2.51 5.57
CA GLN A 27 10.15 -1.06 5.47
C GLN A 27 11.63 -0.69 5.54
N ASP A 28 12.47 -1.57 6.11
CA ASP A 28 13.89 -1.29 6.39
C ASP A 28 14.79 -1.52 5.18
N ILE A 29 14.29 -2.19 4.13
CA ILE A 29 15.02 -2.42 2.89
C ILE A 29 14.83 -1.26 1.92
N SER A 30 15.80 -1.09 1.02
CA SER A 30 15.71 -0.07 -0.04
C SER A 30 14.80 -0.50 -1.19
N GLY A 31 14.31 0.46 -1.97
CA GLY A 31 13.55 0.16 -3.19
C GLY A 31 14.32 -0.74 -4.17
N GLN A 32 15.62 -0.54 -4.29
CA GLN A 32 16.48 -1.39 -5.13
C GLN A 32 16.52 -2.85 -4.65
N GLN A 33 16.50 -3.07 -3.33
CA GLN A 33 16.41 -4.43 -2.78
C GLN A 33 15.06 -5.06 -3.05
N VAL A 34 13.98 -4.27 -3.05
CA VAL A 34 12.65 -4.76 -3.47
C VAL A 34 12.67 -5.19 -4.94
N ASP A 35 13.29 -4.40 -5.81
CA ASP A 35 13.43 -4.74 -7.23
C ASP A 35 14.27 -6.03 -7.42
N GLN A 36 15.31 -6.23 -6.62
CA GLN A 36 16.10 -7.47 -6.61
C GLN A 36 15.27 -8.69 -6.19
N LEU A 37 14.38 -8.53 -5.19
CA LEU A 37 13.44 -9.59 -4.79
C LEU A 37 12.48 -9.94 -5.94
N VAL A 38 11.99 -8.95 -6.66
CA VAL A 38 11.13 -9.17 -7.83
C VAL A 38 11.88 -9.98 -8.90
N GLU A 39 13.11 -9.61 -9.23
CA GLU A 39 13.91 -10.32 -10.22
C GLU A 39 14.25 -11.74 -9.75
N GLN A 40 14.54 -11.94 -8.47
CA GLN A 40 14.74 -13.26 -7.89
C GLN A 40 13.51 -14.15 -8.08
N TYR A 41 12.33 -13.67 -7.71
CA TYR A 41 11.10 -14.45 -7.83
C TYR A 41 10.67 -14.66 -9.28
N ARG A 42 10.94 -13.68 -10.15
CA ARG A 42 10.78 -13.85 -11.60
C ARG A 42 11.63 -15.01 -12.10
N GLY A 43 12.92 -15.05 -11.72
CA GLY A 43 13.82 -16.14 -12.09
C GLY A 43 13.34 -17.52 -11.61
N VAL A 44 12.74 -17.61 -10.43
CA VAL A 44 12.14 -18.85 -9.91
C VAL A 44 10.98 -19.33 -10.80
N ILE A 45 10.07 -18.41 -11.17
CA ILE A 45 8.92 -18.71 -12.04
C ILE A 45 9.42 -19.15 -13.42
N GLU A 46 10.34 -18.42 -14.03
CA GLU A 46 10.87 -18.71 -15.35
C GLU A 46 11.65 -20.04 -15.39
N ALA A 47 12.46 -20.32 -14.37
CA ALA A 47 13.18 -21.60 -14.24
C ALA A 47 12.26 -22.82 -14.14
N ASN A 48 11.02 -22.62 -13.66
CA ASN A 48 9.99 -23.65 -13.57
C ASN A 48 8.98 -23.61 -14.73
N GLY A 49 9.31 -22.92 -15.83
CA GLY A 49 8.54 -22.93 -17.05
C GLY A 49 7.33 -21.98 -17.06
N GLY A 50 7.29 -21.04 -16.11
CA GLY A 50 6.32 -19.97 -16.08
C GLY A 50 6.84 -18.67 -16.70
N LYS A 51 6.02 -17.64 -16.65
CA LYS A 51 6.33 -16.29 -17.14
C LYS A 51 5.76 -15.25 -16.19
N VAL A 52 6.49 -14.19 -15.97
CA VAL A 52 6.01 -13.01 -15.26
C VAL A 52 5.74 -11.89 -16.26
N GLY A 53 4.50 -11.43 -16.27
CA GLY A 53 4.06 -10.34 -17.13
C GLY A 53 4.25 -8.97 -16.45
N LYS A 54 3.13 -8.30 -16.18
CA LYS A 54 3.12 -6.99 -15.53
C LYS A 54 3.65 -7.08 -14.09
N VAL A 55 4.51 -6.12 -13.73
CA VAL A 55 4.96 -5.90 -12.35
C VAL A 55 4.67 -4.45 -11.99
N GLU A 56 4.01 -4.23 -10.87
CA GLU A 56 3.73 -2.90 -10.34
C GLU A 56 4.29 -2.77 -8.92
N SER A 57 5.14 -1.78 -8.73
CA SER A 57 5.54 -1.35 -7.38
C SER A 57 4.62 -0.22 -6.91
N TRP A 58 3.89 -0.46 -5.83
CA TRP A 58 3.00 0.56 -5.25
C TRP A 58 3.70 1.44 -4.21
N GLY A 59 4.99 1.19 -3.99
CA GLY A 59 5.82 1.92 -3.05
C GLY A 59 5.56 1.58 -1.59
N LEU A 60 6.12 2.39 -0.71
CA LEU A 60 6.01 2.23 0.74
C LEU A 60 4.66 2.76 1.23
N LYS A 61 3.83 1.88 1.79
CA LYS A 61 2.50 2.22 2.31
C LYS A 61 2.36 1.84 3.79
N THR A 62 1.52 2.58 4.49
CA THR A 62 1.20 2.30 5.89
C THR A 62 0.29 1.09 5.99
N LEU A 63 0.62 0.18 6.90
CA LEU A 63 -0.20 -0.99 7.23
C LEU A 63 -1.30 -0.58 8.20
N THR A 64 -2.47 -1.18 8.09
CA THR A 64 -3.60 -0.96 9.01
C THR A 64 -3.24 -1.40 10.44
N TYR A 65 -2.48 -2.49 10.56
CA TYR A 65 -1.94 -3.00 11.82
C TYR A 65 -0.49 -3.46 11.61
N ARG A 66 0.27 -3.57 12.68
CA ARG A 66 1.67 -3.98 12.61
C ARG A 66 1.81 -5.43 12.17
N VAL A 67 2.69 -5.68 11.21
CA VAL A 67 3.09 -7.02 10.79
C VAL A 67 4.58 -7.21 11.09
N LYS A 68 4.94 -8.23 11.87
CA LYS A 68 6.33 -8.48 12.31
C LYS A 68 7.04 -7.22 12.80
N LYS A 69 6.36 -6.41 13.64
CA LYS A 69 6.81 -5.11 14.18
C LYS A 69 6.91 -3.96 13.16
N ASN A 70 6.67 -4.18 11.88
CA ASN A 70 6.68 -3.13 10.85
C ASN A 70 5.33 -2.38 10.83
N ARG A 71 5.38 -1.06 10.66
CA ARG A 71 4.21 -0.19 10.48
C ARG A 71 3.92 0.12 9.02
N LYS A 72 4.93 0.00 8.17
CA LYS A 72 4.89 0.23 6.74
C LYS A 72 5.46 -0.97 6.00
N ALA A 73 5.11 -1.14 4.75
CA ALA A 73 5.66 -2.14 3.87
C ALA A 73 5.70 -1.64 2.43
N TYR A 74 6.63 -2.17 1.65
CA TYR A 74 6.62 -2.02 0.20
C TYR A 74 5.64 -3.03 -0.38
N TYR A 75 4.73 -2.56 -1.20
CA TYR A 75 3.75 -3.39 -1.89
C TYR A 75 4.16 -3.57 -3.34
N THR A 76 4.18 -4.82 -3.79
CA THR A 76 4.47 -5.16 -5.19
C THR A 76 3.45 -6.16 -5.70
N LEU A 77 2.86 -5.87 -6.86
CA LEU A 77 1.97 -6.75 -7.63
C LEU A 77 2.76 -7.38 -8.77
N MET A 78 2.55 -8.67 -9.00
CA MET A 78 3.10 -9.42 -10.13
C MET A 78 1.98 -10.23 -10.80
N ASN A 79 1.83 -10.09 -12.11
CA ASN A 79 0.99 -10.98 -12.91
C ASN A 79 1.83 -12.17 -13.37
N ILE A 80 1.41 -13.37 -13.03
CA ILE A 80 2.15 -14.60 -13.24
C ILE A 80 1.31 -15.54 -14.12
N ASP A 81 1.94 -16.05 -15.17
CA ASP A 81 1.43 -17.14 -16.01
C ASP A 81 2.35 -18.34 -15.80
N ALA A 82 1.92 -19.30 -15.01
CA ALA A 82 2.78 -20.38 -14.57
C ALA A 82 2.01 -21.65 -14.20
N PRO A 83 2.68 -22.81 -14.22
CA PRO A 83 2.11 -24.01 -13.62
C PRO A 83 2.09 -23.88 -12.09
N SER A 84 1.13 -24.52 -11.45
CA SER A 84 0.96 -24.46 -10.00
C SER A 84 2.22 -24.81 -9.20
N PRO A 85 3.04 -25.81 -9.56
CA PRO A 85 4.29 -26.11 -8.86
C PRO A 85 5.30 -24.96 -8.86
N ALA A 86 5.37 -24.17 -9.94
CA ALA A 86 6.26 -23.01 -10.01
C ALA A 86 5.85 -21.92 -9.00
N VAL A 87 4.56 -21.67 -8.87
CA VAL A 87 4.02 -20.72 -7.91
C VAL A 87 4.27 -21.19 -6.47
N GLN A 88 4.05 -22.49 -6.20
CA GLN A 88 4.32 -23.07 -4.88
C GLN A 88 5.79 -22.97 -4.48
N GLU A 89 6.72 -23.17 -5.41
CA GLU A 89 8.14 -23.01 -5.12
C GLU A 89 8.52 -21.56 -4.83
N MET A 90 7.96 -20.62 -5.58
CA MET A 90 8.12 -19.18 -5.30
C MET A 90 7.59 -18.82 -3.92
N GLU A 91 6.39 -19.26 -3.57
CA GLU A 91 5.77 -19.03 -2.26
C GLU A 91 6.59 -19.65 -1.12
N ARG A 92 7.15 -20.85 -1.33
CA ARG A 92 8.04 -21.50 -0.37
C ARG A 92 9.27 -20.64 -0.09
N GLN A 93 9.86 -20.06 -1.12
CA GLN A 93 11.03 -19.18 -0.97
C GLN A 93 10.65 -17.87 -0.27
N MET A 94 9.47 -17.32 -0.53
CA MET A 94 8.97 -16.13 0.17
C MET A 94 8.74 -16.37 1.66
N LEU A 95 8.28 -17.56 2.04
CA LEU A 95 8.05 -17.93 3.45
C LEU A 95 9.34 -17.95 4.28
N ILE A 96 10.45 -18.36 3.69
CA ILE A 96 11.75 -18.42 4.37
C ILE A 96 12.55 -17.11 4.25
N ASN A 97 12.14 -16.21 3.40
CA ASN A 97 12.79 -14.92 3.22
C ASN A 97 12.33 -13.92 4.29
N GLU A 98 13.26 -13.45 5.11
CA GLU A 98 12.97 -12.52 6.20
C GLU A 98 12.55 -11.13 5.72
N ASP A 99 12.90 -10.75 4.49
CA ASP A 99 12.54 -9.47 3.90
C ASP A 99 11.09 -9.43 3.41
N VAL A 100 10.44 -10.58 3.27
CA VAL A 100 9.03 -10.70 2.91
C VAL A 100 8.18 -10.83 4.18
N LEU A 101 7.27 -9.88 4.39
CA LEU A 101 6.36 -9.87 5.52
C LEU A 101 5.17 -10.78 5.31
N ARG A 102 4.52 -10.62 4.17
CA ARG A 102 3.33 -11.36 3.74
C ARG A 102 3.25 -11.40 2.23
N TYR A 103 2.50 -12.36 1.73
CA TYR A 103 2.07 -12.42 0.33
C TYR A 103 0.65 -12.98 0.22
N ILE A 104 0.05 -12.76 -0.94
CA ILE A 104 -1.22 -13.35 -1.35
C ILE A 104 -1.12 -13.72 -2.83
N THR A 105 -1.61 -14.89 -3.19
CA THR A 105 -1.71 -15.36 -4.58
C THR A 105 -3.16 -15.67 -4.88
N ILE A 106 -3.67 -15.13 -5.96
CA ILE A 106 -5.04 -15.31 -6.41
C ILE A 106 -5.01 -15.84 -7.84
N LYS A 107 -5.66 -16.98 -8.08
CA LYS A 107 -5.87 -17.49 -9.43
C LYS A 107 -6.94 -16.64 -10.11
N VAL A 108 -6.66 -16.20 -11.34
CA VAL A 108 -7.55 -15.37 -12.13
C VAL A 108 -7.80 -15.99 -13.49
N ASP A 109 -8.90 -15.63 -14.13
CA ASP A 109 -9.24 -16.12 -15.47
C ASP A 109 -8.54 -15.31 -16.57
N ALA A 110 -8.28 -14.04 -16.30
CA ALA A 110 -7.57 -13.14 -17.20
C ALA A 110 -6.79 -12.09 -16.39
N HIS A 111 -5.64 -11.67 -16.91
CA HIS A 111 -4.90 -10.55 -16.35
C HIS A 111 -5.50 -9.22 -16.82
N ASP A 112 -5.58 -8.27 -15.90
CA ASP A 112 -5.87 -6.87 -16.22
C ASP A 112 -4.56 -6.16 -16.59
N GLU A 113 -4.44 -5.78 -17.86
CA GLU A 113 -3.29 -5.04 -18.39
C GLU A 113 -3.32 -3.56 -17.96
N ALA A 114 -4.49 -3.06 -17.53
CA ALA A 114 -4.63 -1.69 -17.06
C ALA A 114 -3.86 -1.46 -15.76
N GLN A 115 -3.48 -0.21 -15.54
CA GLN A 115 -2.85 0.20 -14.29
C GLN A 115 -3.82 -0.04 -13.12
N SER A 116 -3.33 -0.72 -12.07
CA SER A 116 -4.17 -1.03 -10.92
C SER A 116 -4.66 0.24 -10.20
N VAL A 117 -5.81 0.13 -9.56
CA VAL A 117 -6.45 1.24 -8.82
C VAL A 117 -5.50 1.87 -7.78
N MET A 118 -4.58 1.08 -7.24
CA MET A 118 -3.58 1.54 -6.27
C MET A 118 -2.56 2.51 -6.85
N MET A 119 -2.33 2.47 -8.16
CA MET A 119 -1.42 3.34 -8.90
C MET A 119 -2.13 4.55 -9.50
N GLN A 120 -3.45 4.47 -9.68
CA GLN A 120 -4.22 5.60 -10.19
C GLN A 120 -4.19 6.73 -9.15
N LYS A 121 -3.67 7.88 -9.55
CA LYS A 121 -3.79 9.11 -8.75
C LYS A 121 -5.29 9.41 -8.62
N ARG A 122 -5.77 9.53 -7.39
CA ARG A 122 -7.11 10.08 -7.14
C ARG A 122 -7.09 11.57 -7.47
N ASP A 123 -7.19 11.91 -8.73
CA ASP A 123 -7.38 13.29 -9.18
C ASP A 123 -8.82 13.80 -8.96
N ASP A 124 -9.69 12.96 -8.40
CA ASP A 124 -11.05 13.34 -8.01
C ASP A 124 -11.14 13.88 -6.58
N ARG A 125 -10.32 14.86 -6.24
CA ARG A 125 -10.81 15.87 -5.31
C ARG A 125 -11.52 16.92 -6.17
N PRO A 126 -12.85 17.02 -6.12
CA PRO A 126 -13.50 18.21 -6.68
C PRO A 126 -12.83 19.39 -6.00
N ARG A 127 -12.11 20.19 -6.79
CA ARG A 127 -11.71 21.52 -6.36
C ARG A 127 -12.99 22.12 -5.80
N ARG A 128 -13.03 22.35 -4.51
CA ARG A 128 -13.98 23.29 -3.94
C ARG A 128 -13.69 24.59 -4.63
N GLY A 129 -14.32 24.71 -5.80
CA GLY A 129 -14.33 25.89 -6.59
C GLY A 129 -14.89 27.00 -5.74
N ASP A 130 -14.13 28.02 -5.69
CA ASP A 130 -14.56 29.37 -5.94
C ASP A 130 -16.00 29.62 -5.53
N ARG A 131 -16.18 29.94 -4.26
CA ARG A 131 -17.30 30.72 -3.77
C ARG A 131 -16.82 32.11 -3.36
N ASP A 132 -16.15 32.75 -4.27
CA ASP A 132 -15.96 34.19 -4.25
C ASP A 132 -16.77 34.80 -5.41
N ASP A 133 -18.07 34.86 -5.20
CA ASP A 133 -18.94 35.87 -5.85
C ASP A 133 -20.12 36.11 -4.92
N ARG A 134 -19.88 36.93 -3.90
CA ARG A 134 -20.92 37.65 -3.21
C ARG A 134 -20.64 39.14 -3.35
N PRO A 135 -21.48 39.85 -4.12
CA PRO A 135 -21.40 41.31 -4.20
C PRO A 135 -21.66 41.93 -2.84
N GLY A 136 -20.94 42.96 -2.56
CA GLY A 136 -20.92 43.70 -1.31
C GLY A 136 -22.27 44.02 -0.69
N GLY A 137 -22.38 43.61 0.54
CA GLY A 137 -23.41 44.08 1.48
C GLY A 137 -22.73 44.88 2.57
N ASP A 138 -22.90 46.19 2.43
CA ASP A 138 -22.55 47.22 3.38
C ASP A 138 -23.09 46.87 4.77
N ARG A 139 -22.23 46.60 5.75
CA ARG A 139 -22.61 46.48 7.16
C ARG A 139 -21.87 47.54 7.95
N PRO A 140 -22.61 48.42 8.65
CA PRO A 140 -22.01 49.50 9.43
C PRO A 140 -21.18 48.92 10.59
N ARG A 141 -19.99 49.49 10.76
CA ARG A 141 -19.14 49.28 11.93
C ARG A 141 -19.87 49.67 13.18
N ARG A 142 -20.15 48.72 14.08
CA ARG A 142 -20.52 48.98 15.47
C ARG A 142 -19.25 49.14 16.26
N ASP A 143 -19.02 50.35 16.69
CA ASP A 143 -18.13 50.70 17.77
C ASP A 143 -18.50 49.88 19.00
N ARG A 144 -17.57 49.14 19.50
CA ARG A 144 -17.56 48.55 20.83
C ARG A 144 -16.28 48.94 21.53
N ASP A 145 -16.20 50.19 21.86
CA ASP A 145 -15.51 50.63 23.07
C ASP A 145 -16.38 50.24 24.25
N ASP A 146 -15.71 49.84 25.30
CA ASP A 146 -16.17 49.51 26.65
C ASP A 146 -16.14 48.01 26.99
N ARG A 147 -14.97 47.59 27.41
CA ARG A 147 -14.83 46.55 28.43
C ARG A 147 -13.84 46.99 29.50
N PRO A 148 -14.28 47.08 30.78
CA PRO A 148 -13.39 47.41 31.88
C PRO A 148 -12.40 46.26 32.14
N ARG A 149 -11.16 46.63 32.39
CA ARG A 149 -10.11 45.77 32.89
C ARG A 149 -10.57 45.11 34.18
N ARG A 150 -10.55 43.80 34.24
CA ARG A 150 -10.60 43.07 35.51
C ARG A 150 -9.20 42.98 36.07
N GLU A 151 -9.10 43.52 37.27
CA GLU A 151 -7.98 43.49 38.13
C GLU A 151 -7.64 42.07 38.58
N ASP A 152 -6.34 41.89 38.80
CA ASP A 152 -5.58 40.84 39.40
C ASP A 152 -6.35 39.89 40.33
N ASP A 153 -6.30 38.60 40.02
CA ASP A 153 -6.61 37.56 40.97
C ASP A 153 -5.29 36.81 41.32
N ASP A 154 -4.72 37.26 42.41
CA ASP A 154 -3.54 36.77 43.09
C ASP A 154 -3.87 35.37 43.68
N ARG A 155 -3.51 34.29 42.97
CA ARG A 155 -3.62 32.92 43.51
C ARG A 155 -2.24 32.45 43.97
N PRO A 156 -2.09 32.13 45.25
CA PRO A 156 -0.83 31.62 45.78
C PRO A 156 -0.49 30.23 45.22
N ARG A 157 0.76 30.07 44.81
CA ARG A 157 1.36 28.82 44.31
C ARG A 157 1.39 27.77 45.43
N ARG A 158 0.86 26.59 45.16
CA ARG A 158 1.01 25.41 46.00
C ARG A 158 2.47 24.94 46.02
N PRO A 159 3.02 24.57 47.17
CA PRO A 159 4.38 24.04 47.27
C PRO A 159 4.44 22.61 46.73
N ARG A 160 5.56 22.27 46.08
CA ARG A 160 5.91 20.93 45.62
C ARG A 160 6.19 20.02 46.82
N PRO A 161 5.75 18.77 46.82
CA PRO A 161 6.21 17.82 47.82
C PRO A 161 7.68 17.47 47.56
N ALA A 162 8.43 17.41 48.66
CA ALA A 162 9.83 17.02 48.70
C ALA A 162 9.97 15.53 48.42
N GLU A 163 10.93 15.17 47.56
CA GLU A 163 11.45 13.82 47.45
C GLU A 163 12.26 13.53 48.73
N GLY A 164 11.84 12.49 49.43
CA GLY A 164 12.56 11.93 50.55
C GLY A 164 13.04 10.52 50.21
N GLU A 165 14.34 10.32 50.37
CA GLU A 165 15.13 9.13 50.64
C GLU A 165 14.58 7.77 50.21
#